data_c66d4cef0b9b78b13fd1c5005540e02b
#
_entry.id   c66d4cef0b9b78b13fd1c5005540e02b
#
_cell.length_a   1.000
_cell.length_b   1.000
_cell.length_c   1.000
_cell.angle_alpha   90.00
_cell.angle_beta   90.00
_cell.angle_gamma   90.00
#
_symmetry.space_group_name_H-M   'P 1'
#
loop_
_entity.id
_entity.type
_entity.pdbx_description
1 polymer ?
#
loop_
_entity_poly.entity_id
_entity_poly.type
_entity_poly.pdbx_seq_one_letter_code
_entity_poly.pdbx_strand_id
1 'polypeptide(L)'
;MRRHTQIGHEQIVALQSIVGDPERIVSKDIPEEYGHDELGGNSVAPEVVVKASCTEEVAGVMRYAYEHGIPVTPRGAGTGLVGACVPVERGIVLDLSGMKRILELDERNLTLTVQPGVLLMELASYVEDRGLFYPPDPGEKSATIGGNISTNAGGMRAVKYGVTRDWVRGLTVVLPTGEVLELGGKVVKNSSGYDLKDLFVGSEGTLGIITQATLRLIRKPGAVVSLLVPFPTLQKAIDTVPAIVASQSLPTAIEFMEREVILDAEKYLGKRFPDQNSEAYLLLKFDGASLEEVERAYAPVADLCLEHGATDVLISDTEEREDSIWGARGAFLEAIKGSTTEMDEVDTVVPRSQVNEMVAYFPRVSVKYGLHIKSFGHAGDGNLHAYLLRDDLSEGEFRRRLAAAMEAIYKKASGLGGFVSGEHGIGLVKRPYLLKTTDPTAVRLMAGIKRVFDPKNLLNPGKVFETTQDEQANEKSAVIPTALVAK
;
A
#
# COMPACT_ATOMS: atom_id res chain seq x y z
N MET A 1 -4.65 19.42 -24.35
CA MET A 1 -4.59 17.94 -24.40
C MET A 1 -3.60 17.54 -25.49
N ARG A 2 -2.46 16.94 -25.16
CA ARG A 2 -1.65 16.22 -26.15
C ARG A 2 -2.51 15.01 -26.58
N ARG A 3 -2.79 14.88 -27.87
CA ARG A 3 -3.42 13.67 -28.40
C ARG A 3 -2.36 12.57 -28.38
N HIS A 4 -2.49 11.61 -27.51
CA HIS A 4 -1.69 10.39 -27.57
C HIS A 4 -1.99 9.63 -28.86
N THR A 5 -1.02 8.88 -29.35
CA THR A 5 -1.19 8.03 -30.52
C THR A 5 -2.18 6.92 -30.18
N GLN A 6 -3.24 6.78 -30.96
CA GLN A 6 -4.19 5.66 -30.81
C GLN A 6 -3.55 4.37 -31.33
N ILE A 7 -3.89 3.26 -30.68
CA ILE A 7 -3.37 1.93 -31.03
C ILE A 7 -4.23 1.35 -32.14
N GLY A 8 -3.65 1.25 -33.34
CA GLY A 8 -4.23 0.60 -34.50
C GLY A 8 -3.56 -0.74 -34.81
N HIS A 9 -3.87 -1.29 -35.99
CA HIS A 9 -3.34 -2.59 -36.43
C HIS A 9 -1.81 -2.62 -36.50
N GLU A 10 -1.18 -1.57 -36.97
CA GLU A 10 0.29 -1.46 -37.09
C GLU A 10 0.96 -1.56 -35.72
N GLN A 11 0.43 -0.85 -34.72
CA GLN A 11 0.96 -0.88 -33.35
C GLN A 11 0.79 -2.26 -32.72
N ILE A 12 -0.33 -2.93 -32.96
CA ILE A 12 -0.58 -4.30 -32.46
C ILE A 12 0.43 -5.27 -33.07
N VAL A 13 0.69 -5.21 -34.37
CA VAL A 13 1.68 -6.08 -35.05
C VAL A 13 3.10 -5.83 -34.51
N ALA A 14 3.45 -4.58 -34.26
CA ALA A 14 4.75 -4.23 -33.67
C ALA A 14 4.89 -4.80 -32.24
N LEU A 15 3.86 -4.65 -31.38
CA LEU A 15 3.85 -5.22 -30.03
C LEU A 15 3.93 -6.75 -30.06
N GLN A 16 3.23 -7.41 -30.98
CA GLN A 16 3.33 -8.85 -31.17
C GLN A 16 4.74 -9.29 -31.56
N SER A 17 5.42 -8.52 -32.41
CA SER A 17 6.81 -8.79 -32.79
C SER A 17 7.79 -8.63 -31.63
N ILE A 18 7.55 -7.65 -30.74
CA ILE A 18 8.40 -7.40 -29.54
C ILE A 18 8.24 -8.55 -28.55
N VAL A 19 7.01 -8.97 -28.28
CA VAL A 19 6.71 -10.02 -27.29
C VAL A 19 6.96 -11.42 -27.83
N GLY A 20 6.94 -11.59 -29.16
CA GLY A 20 7.20 -12.87 -29.84
C GLY A 20 6.07 -13.91 -29.72
N ASP A 21 4.98 -13.57 -29.02
CA ASP A 21 3.81 -14.41 -28.82
C ASP A 21 2.52 -13.57 -28.98
N PRO A 22 1.80 -13.72 -30.09
CA PRO A 22 0.58 -12.95 -30.37
C PRO A 22 -0.53 -13.15 -29.31
N GLU A 23 -0.60 -14.31 -28.65
CA GLU A 23 -1.63 -14.59 -27.63
C GLU A 23 -1.45 -13.76 -26.36
N ARG A 24 -0.27 -13.22 -26.14
CA ARG A 24 0.03 -12.31 -25.02
C ARG A 24 -0.33 -10.85 -25.32
N ILE A 25 -0.89 -10.55 -26.50
CA ILE A 25 -1.39 -9.22 -26.88
C ILE A 25 -2.91 -9.27 -27.00
N VAL A 26 -3.61 -8.71 -26.02
CA VAL A 26 -5.08 -8.70 -25.98
C VAL A 26 -5.58 -7.33 -26.43
N SER A 27 -6.17 -7.26 -27.65
CA SER A 27 -6.68 -6.02 -28.25
C SER A 27 -8.18 -6.06 -28.57
N LYS A 28 -8.83 -7.21 -28.34
CA LYS A 28 -10.27 -7.39 -28.48
C LYS A 28 -10.79 -8.11 -27.25
N ASP A 29 -12.04 -7.82 -26.91
CA ASP A 29 -12.70 -8.44 -25.75
C ASP A 29 -11.82 -8.39 -24.48
N ILE A 30 -11.18 -7.23 -24.25
CA ILE A 30 -10.29 -7.02 -23.11
C ILE A 30 -11.10 -7.20 -21.83
N PRO A 31 -10.68 -8.09 -20.90
CA PRO A 31 -11.36 -8.29 -19.63
C PRO A 31 -11.50 -6.97 -18.84
N GLU A 32 -12.67 -6.78 -18.23
CA GLU A 32 -13.01 -5.55 -17.50
C GLU A 32 -12.02 -5.25 -16.36
N GLU A 33 -11.48 -6.27 -15.74
CA GLU A 33 -10.48 -6.18 -14.68
C GLU A 33 -9.27 -5.33 -15.02
N TYR A 34 -8.89 -5.23 -16.29
CA TYR A 34 -7.78 -4.36 -16.71
C TYR A 34 -8.12 -2.87 -16.69
N GLY A 35 -9.37 -2.52 -16.49
CA GLY A 35 -9.86 -1.14 -16.44
C GLY A 35 -9.90 -0.54 -15.04
N HIS A 36 -9.85 -1.33 -13.97
CA HIS A 36 -10.02 -0.89 -12.58
C HIS A 36 -9.05 -1.60 -11.62
N ASP A 37 -9.01 -1.16 -10.38
CA ASP A 37 -8.36 -1.85 -9.26
C ASP A 37 -9.41 -2.49 -8.33
N GLU A 38 -8.98 -2.96 -7.16
CA GLU A 38 -9.85 -3.64 -6.18
C GLU A 38 -10.96 -2.73 -5.61
N LEU A 39 -10.74 -1.42 -5.52
CA LEU A 39 -11.77 -0.49 -5.05
C LEU A 39 -12.89 -0.28 -6.08
N GLY A 40 -12.63 -0.44 -7.39
CA GLY A 40 -13.63 -0.45 -8.46
C GLY A 40 -14.29 0.88 -8.80
N GLY A 41 -14.04 1.95 -8.06
CA GLY A 41 -14.73 3.24 -8.21
C GLY A 41 -14.40 4.03 -9.49
N ASN A 42 -13.29 3.70 -10.16
CA ASN A 42 -12.85 4.32 -11.40
C ASN A 42 -12.51 3.21 -12.40
N SER A 43 -13.16 3.18 -13.54
CA SER A 43 -12.89 2.19 -14.58
C SER A 43 -12.66 2.87 -15.92
N VAL A 44 -11.54 2.55 -16.57
CA VAL A 44 -11.20 3.02 -17.93
C VAL A 44 -10.63 1.85 -18.72
N ALA A 45 -11.27 1.44 -19.79
CA ALA A 45 -10.78 0.35 -20.64
C ALA A 45 -9.51 0.77 -21.38
N PRO A 46 -8.40 -0.02 -21.32
CA PRO A 46 -7.22 0.20 -22.15
C PRO A 46 -7.50 -0.07 -23.64
N GLU A 47 -6.60 0.33 -24.52
CA GLU A 47 -6.69 0.00 -25.95
C GLU A 47 -6.07 -1.37 -26.26
N VAL A 48 -5.06 -1.77 -25.48
CA VAL A 48 -4.42 -3.08 -25.58
C VAL A 48 -3.82 -3.48 -24.23
N VAL A 49 -3.83 -4.79 -23.96
CA VAL A 49 -3.08 -5.39 -22.85
C VAL A 49 -1.90 -6.16 -23.43
N VAL A 50 -0.70 -5.89 -22.89
CA VAL A 50 0.54 -6.60 -23.21
C VAL A 50 0.99 -7.38 -21.99
N LYS A 51 1.02 -8.71 -22.08
CA LYS A 51 1.48 -9.61 -21.00
C LYS A 51 2.96 -9.91 -21.18
N ALA A 52 3.81 -9.22 -20.39
CA ALA A 52 5.25 -9.43 -20.45
C ALA A 52 5.71 -10.64 -19.64
N SER A 53 6.82 -11.27 -20.05
CA SER A 53 7.44 -12.43 -19.41
C SER A 53 8.89 -12.23 -18.98
N CYS A 54 9.55 -11.19 -19.51
CA CYS A 54 10.95 -10.88 -19.20
C CYS A 54 11.25 -9.37 -19.31
N THR A 55 12.42 -8.97 -18.79
CA THR A 55 12.87 -7.58 -18.79
C THR A 55 13.03 -7.01 -20.21
N GLU A 56 13.50 -7.84 -21.15
CA GLU A 56 13.75 -7.45 -22.53
C GLU A 56 12.45 -7.08 -23.26
N GLU A 57 11.36 -7.83 -23.01
CA GLU A 57 10.04 -7.52 -23.56
C GLU A 57 9.50 -6.20 -22.99
N VAL A 58 9.61 -6.00 -21.66
CA VAL A 58 9.23 -4.74 -21.01
C VAL A 58 10.01 -3.57 -21.61
N ALA A 59 11.34 -3.72 -21.79
CA ALA A 59 12.20 -2.70 -22.39
C ALA A 59 11.81 -2.40 -23.85
N GLY A 60 11.51 -3.44 -24.63
CA GLY A 60 11.05 -3.31 -26.01
C GLY A 60 9.73 -2.56 -26.12
N VAL A 61 8.74 -2.93 -25.29
CA VAL A 61 7.40 -2.28 -25.24
C VAL A 61 7.56 -0.80 -24.84
N MET A 62 8.34 -0.51 -23.79
CA MET A 62 8.55 0.85 -23.32
C MET A 62 9.25 1.72 -24.38
N ARG A 63 10.28 1.21 -25.03
CA ARG A 63 10.96 1.92 -26.13
C ARG A 63 9.99 2.24 -27.27
N TYR A 64 9.23 1.25 -27.72
CA TYR A 64 8.23 1.44 -28.76
C TYR A 64 7.18 2.48 -28.35
N ALA A 65 6.64 2.36 -27.14
CA ALA A 65 5.66 3.30 -26.62
C ALA A 65 6.22 4.72 -26.51
N TYR A 66 7.47 4.87 -26.06
CA TYR A 66 8.14 6.16 -25.95
C TYR A 66 8.37 6.82 -27.33
N GLU A 67 8.83 6.07 -28.32
CA GLU A 67 9.04 6.55 -29.68
C GLU A 67 7.73 7.02 -30.32
N HIS A 68 6.64 6.30 -30.10
CA HIS A 68 5.35 6.57 -30.73
C HIS A 68 4.39 7.43 -29.90
N GLY A 69 4.78 7.85 -28.67
CA GLY A 69 3.96 8.68 -27.82
C GLY A 69 2.70 7.96 -27.29
N ILE A 70 2.81 6.68 -26.96
CA ILE A 70 1.72 5.84 -26.46
C ILE A 70 1.81 5.75 -24.91
N PRO A 71 0.73 6.04 -24.17
CA PRO A 71 0.71 5.88 -22.72
C PRO A 71 0.82 4.42 -22.31
N VAL A 72 1.55 4.14 -21.22
CA VAL A 72 1.70 2.80 -20.64
C VAL A 72 1.33 2.84 -19.16
N THR A 73 0.42 1.97 -18.74
CA THR A 73 0.07 1.75 -17.33
C THR A 73 0.55 0.37 -16.91
N PRO A 74 1.54 0.27 -16.00
CA PRO A 74 1.99 -1.02 -15.49
C PRO A 74 0.95 -1.61 -14.52
N ARG A 75 0.79 -2.95 -14.54
CA ARG A 75 -0.14 -3.68 -13.70
C ARG A 75 0.49 -4.95 -13.14
N GLY A 76 0.34 -5.19 -11.85
CA GLY A 76 0.55 -6.47 -11.20
C GLY A 76 -0.79 -7.21 -11.04
N ALA A 77 -1.14 -7.67 -9.83
CA ALA A 77 -2.41 -8.34 -9.57
C ALA A 77 -3.64 -7.39 -9.61
N GLY A 78 -3.45 -6.08 -9.54
CA GLY A 78 -4.55 -5.11 -9.54
C GLY A 78 -5.27 -4.93 -8.21
N THR A 79 -4.69 -5.40 -7.13
CA THR A 79 -5.22 -5.38 -5.76
C THR A 79 -5.10 -4.02 -5.04
N GLY A 80 -4.67 -2.97 -5.73
CA GLY A 80 -4.56 -1.63 -5.17
C GLY A 80 -5.92 -0.98 -4.89
N LEU A 81 -5.92 0.07 -4.03
CA LEU A 81 -7.12 0.74 -3.54
C LEU A 81 -7.17 2.25 -3.89
N VAL A 82 -6.30 2.70 -4.78
CA VAL A 82 -6.16 4.15 -5.08
C VAL A 82 -6.18 4.48 -6.58
N GLY A 83 -6.51 3.51 -7.42
CA GLY A 83 -6.56 3.69 -8.87
C GLY A 83 -5.18 3.78 -9.53
N ALA A 84 -4.11 3.30 -8.89
CA ALA A 84 -2.75 3.40 -9.42
C ALA A 84 -2.56 2.62 -10.74
N CYS A 85 -3.24 1.49 -10.93
CA CYS A 85 -3.18 0.68 -12.16
C CYS A 85 -4.30 0.95 -13.16
N VAL A 86 -5.14 1.97 -12.95
CA VAL A 86 -6.22 2.35 -13.88
C VAL A 86 -5.64 3.13 -15.07
N PRO A 87 -5.85 2.71 -16.32
CA PRO A 87 -5.26 3.34 -17.50
C PRO A 87 -6.04 4.59 -17.92
N VAL A 88 -5.96 5.68 -17.14
CA VAL A 88 -6.76 6.90 -17.35
C VAL A 88 -6.56 7.58 -18.70
N GLU A 89 -5.39 7.40 -19.32
CA GLU A 89 -5.10 7.86 -20.69
C GLU A 89 -5.24 6.74 -21.73
N ARG A 90 -5.89 5.61 -21.35
CA ARG A 90 -6.05 4.41 -22.18
C ARG A 90 -4.70 3.78 -22.57
N GLY A 91 -4.38 3.68 -23.87
CA GLY A 91 -3.11 3.15 -24.36
C GLY A 91 -2.86 1.70 -23.97
N ILE A 92 -1.63 1.39 -23.56
CA ILE A 92 -1.16 0.05 -23.20
C ILE A 92 -1.32 -0.19 -21.70
N VAL A 93 -2.00 -1.26 -21.28
CA VAL A 93 -1.77 -1.87 -19.97
C VAL A 93 -0.67 -2.91 -20.12
N LEU A 94 0.43 -2.73 -19.40
CA LEU A 94 1.55 -3.67 -19.36
C LEU A 94 1.44 -4.57 -18.14
N ASP A 95 0.93 -5.77 -18.36
CA ASP A 95 0.71 -6.78 -17.34
C ASP A 95 2.00 -7.55 -17.03
N LEU A 96 2.44 -7.46 -15.78
CA LEU A 96 3.66 -8.08 -15.26
C LEU A 96 3.37 -9.34 -14.44
N SER A 97 2.10 -9.73 -14.27
CA SER A 97 1.70 -10.87 -13.43
C SER A 97 2.30 -12.20 -13.92
N GLY A 98 2.60 -12.31 -15.23
CA GLY A 98 3.29 -13.46 -15.81
C GLY A 98 4.78 -13.57 -15.44
N MET A 99 5.40 -12.50 -14.95
CA MET A 99 6.80 -12.49 -14.50
C MET A 99 6.90 -12.96 -13.04
N LYS A 100 6.70 -14.26 -12.79
CA LYS A 100 6.51 -14.83 -11.44
C LYS A 100 7.58 -15.84 -11.01
N ARG A 101 8.79 -15.74 -11.54
CA ARG A 101 9.88 -16.64 -11.17
C ARG A 101 10.63 -16.13 -9.94
N ILE A 102 10.94 -17.06 -9.02
CA ILE A 102 12.00 -16.90 -8.04
C ILE A 102 13.30 -17.21 -8.77
N LEU A 103 14.19 -16.22 -8.84
CA LEU A 103 15.41 -16.30 -9.66
C LEU A 103 16.58 -16.87 -8.88
N GLU A 104 16.74 -16.44 -7.62
CA GLU A 104 17.84 -16.88 -6.78
C GLU A 104 17.49 -16.75 -5.29
N LEU A 105 17.79 -17.78 -4.51
CA LEU A 105 17.87 -17.72 -3.05
C LEU A 105 19.34 -17.78 -2.63
N ASP A 106 19.85 -16.74 -2.03
CA ASP A 106 21.22 -16.67 -1.51
C ASP A 106 21.17 -16.69 0.02
N GLU A 107 21.25 -17.90 0.58
CA GLU A 107 21.20 -18.12 2.03
C GLU A 107 22.41 -17.52 2.76
N ARG A 108 23.56 -17.34 2.07
CA ARG A 108 24.77 -16.78 2.67
C ARG A 108 24.65 -15.28 2.87
N ASN A 109 23.97 -14.59 1.94
CA ASN A 109 23.70 -13.17 2.00
C ASN A 109 22.32 -12.85 2.59
N LEU A 110 21.50 -13.88 2.90
CA LEU A 110 20.11 -13.75 3.34
C LEU A 110 19.32 -12.84 2.39
N THR A 111 19.37 -13.17 1.09
CA THR A 111 18.65 -12.42 0.05
C THR A 111 17.90 -13.36 -0.89
N LEU A 112 16.78 -12.88 -1.41
CA LEU A 112 15.97 -13.54 -2.43
C LEU A 112 15.81 -12.60 -3.62
N THR A 113 16.15 -13.07 -4.83
CA THR A 113 15.92 -12.32 -6.06
C THR A 113 14.71 -12.91 -6.78
N VAL A 114 13.73 -12.06 -7.08
CA VAL A 114 12.45 -12.46 -7.67
C VAL A 114 12.04 -11.55 -8.82
N GLN A 115 11.18 -12.05 -9.69
CA GLN A 115 10.45 -11.26 -10.66
C GLN A 115 9.23 -10.56 -10.00
N PRO A 116 8.72 -9.44 -10.57
CA PRO A 116 7.72 -8.59 -9.93
C PRO A 116 6.35 -9.24 -9.74
N GLY A 117 5.98 -10.23 -10.57
CA GLY A 117 4.70 -10.93 -10.54
C GLY A 117 4.62 -12.06 -9.50
N VAL A 118 5.69 -12.35 -8.75
CA VAL A 118 5.63 -13.30 -7.62
C VAL A 118 4.64 -12.78 -6.59
N LEU A 119 3.71 -13.63 -6.13
CA LEU A 119 2.75 -13.27 -5.10
C LEU A 119 3.41 -13.26 -3.72
N LEU A 120 2.97 -12.35 -2.85
CA LEU A 120 3.48 -12.26 -1.49
C LEU A 120 3.33 -13.59 -0.73
N MET A 121 2.17 -14.24 -0.86
CA MET A 121 1.91 -15.55 -0.23
C MET A 121 2.84 -16.66 -0.73
N GLU A 122 3.14 -16.68 -2.03
CA GLU A 122 4.05 -17.67 -2.63
C GLU A 122 5.49 -17.45 -2.16
N LEU A 123 5.91 -16.18 -2.10
CA LEU A 123 7.23 -15.81 -1.58
C LEU A 123 7.37 -16.20 -0.10
N ALA A 124 6.38 -15.86 0.73
CA ALA A 124 6.39 -16.15 2.16
C ALA A 124 6.52 -17.67 2.40
N SER A 125 5.65 -18.48 1.78
CA SER A 125 5.74 -19.95 1.88
C SER A 125 7.09 -20.47 1.42
N TYR A 126 7.59 -19.99 0.28
CA TYR A 126 8.87 -20.45 -0.29
C TYR A 126 10.05 -20.24 0.66
N VAL A 127 10.14 -19.09 1.33
CA VAL A 127 11.26 -18.81 2.25
C VAL A 127 11.05 -19.46 3.62
N GLU A 128 9.80 -19.55 4.09
CA GLU A 128 9.48 -20.16 5.39
C GLU A 128 9.74 -21.67 5.41
N ASP A 129 9.48 -22.40 4.32
CA ASP A 129 9.84 -23.80 4.14
C ASP A 129 11.36 -24.06 4.26
N ARG A 130 12.16 -22.99 4.17
CA ARG A 130 13.64 -23.02 4.25
C ARG A 130 14.19 -22.39 5.52
N GLY A 131 13.32 -22.16 6.52
CA GLY A 131 13.69 -21.56 7.80
C GLY A 131 14.10 -20.09 7.69
N LEU A 132 13.67 -19.42 6.63
CA LEU A 132 13.87 -17.99 6.40
C LEU A 132 12.55 -17.23 6.50
N PHE A 133 12.62 -15.91 6.54
CA PHE A 133 11.45 -15.08 6.74
C PHE A 133 11.56 -13.76 5.99
N TYR A 134 10.47 -13.37 5.33
CA TYR A 134 10.27 -12.06 4.73
C TYR A 134 9.25 -11.28 5.57
N PRO A 135 9.69 -10.32 6.39
CA PRO A 135 8.83 -9.69 7.38
C PRO A 135 7.70 -8.80 6.88
N PRO A 136 7.81 -8.03 5.76
CA PRO A 136 6.70 -7.20 5.30
C PRO A 136 5.43 -8.02 5.12
N ASP A 137 4.32 -7.49 5.68
CA ASP A 137 3.07 -8.21 5.81
C ASP A 137 1.85 -7.34 5.45
N PRO A 138 1.80 -6.79 4.21
CA PRO A 138 0.57 -6.16 3.73
C PRO A 138 -0.61 -7.11 3.83
N GLY A 139 -1.79 -6.56 4.13
CA GLY A 139 -3.00 -7.36 4.36
C GLY A 139 -3.38 -8.25 3.17
N GLU A 140 -3.16 -7.76 1.94
CA GLU A 140 -3.47 -8.48 0.71
C GLU A 140 -2.35 -9.45 0.31
N LYS A 141 -2.60 -10.74 0.52
CA LYS A 141 -1.62 -11.81 0.28
C LYS A 141 -1.45 -12.20 -1.19
N SER A 142 -2.45 -11.91 -2.03
CA SER A 142 -2.40 -12.13 -3.48
C SER A 142 -1.76 -10.96 -4.23
N ALA A 143 -1.33 -9.92 -3.53
CA ALA A 143 -0.57 -8.82 -4.12
C ALA A 143 0.77 -9.33 -4.68
N THR A 144 1.21 -8.73 -5.78
CA THR A 144 2.51 -9.03 -6.38
C THR A 144 3.63 -8.24 -5.69
N ILE A 145 4.82 -8.82 -5.61
CA ILE A 145 6.01 -8.17 -5.03
C ILE A 145 6.32 -6.83 -5.73
N GLY A 146 6.20 -6.78 -7.07
CA GLY A 146 6.39 -5.54 -7.83
C GLY A 146 5.36 -4.46 -7.44
N GLY A 147 4.11 -4.85 -7.18
CA GLY A 147 3.06 -3.97 -6.65
C GLY A 147 3.41 -3.45 -5.26
N ASN A 148 3.76 -4.34 -4.33
CA ASN A 148 4.15 -3.98 -2.96
C ASN A 148 5.35 -3.01 -2.92
N ILE A 149 6.34 -3.21 -3.79
CA ILE A 149 7.47 -2.28 -3.90
C ILE A 149 7.01 -0.95 -4.49
N SER A 150 6.17 -0.97 -5.53
CA SER A 150 5.71 0.24 -6.21
C SER A 150 4.86 1.15 -5.32
N THR A 151 4.11 0.60 -4.36
CA THR A 151 3.35 1.35 -3.37
C THR A 151 4.12 1.58 -2.05
N ASN A 152 5.28 0.93 -1.87
CA ASN A 152 5.95 0.85 -0.57
C ASN A 152 5.00 0.30 0.50
N ALA A 153 4.34 -0.82 0.20
CA ALA A 153 3.28 -1.37 1.04
C ALA A 153 3.74 -1.58 2.49
N GLY A 154 2.89 -1.19 3.44
CA GLY A 154 3.10 -1.33 4.87
C GLY A 154 2.62 -2.68 5.40
N GLY A 155 1.72 -2.66 6.36
CA GLY A 155 1.06 -3.82 6.93
C GLY A 155 1.30 -4.02 8.42
N MET A 156 0.70 -5.06 8.96
CA MET A 156 0.56 -5.27 10.40
C MET A 156 1.88 -5.36 11.20
N ARG A 157 2.97 -5.81 10.56
CA ARG A 157 4.29 -5.97 11.21
C ARG A 157 5.19 -4.74 11.08
N ALA A 158 4.68 -3.64 10.50
CA ALA A 158 5.50 -2.45 10.24
C ALA A 158 6.05 -1.81 11.52
N VAL A 159 5.32 -1.89 12.62
CA VAL A 159 5.76 -1.35 13.92
C VAL A 159 7.11 -1.91 14.38
N LYS A 160 7.40 -3.20 14.10
CA LYS A 160 8.68 -3.86 14.47
C LYS A 160 9.64 -3.94 13.30
N TYR A 161 9.16 -4.31 12.12
CA TYR A 161 10.01 -4.69 10.99
C TYR A 161 10.12 -3.62 9.91
N GLY A 162 9.37 -2.51 10.03
CA GLY A 162 9.32 -1.52 8.97
C GLY A 162 8.45 -1.96 7.78
N VAL A 163 8.56 -1.24 6.69
CA VAL A 163 7.75 -1.39 5.50
C VAL A 163 8.55 -2.03 4.36
N THR A 164 7.95 -2.23 3.20
CA THR A 164 8.59 -2.89 2.03
C THR A 164 9.95 -2.27 1.67
N ARG A 165 10.11 -0.93 1.74
CA ARG A 165 11.36 -0.20 1.47
C ARG A 165 12.55 -0.74 2.27
N ASP A 166 12.34 -1.07 3.53
CA ASP A 166 13.40 -1.52 4.46
C ASP A 166 13.97 -2.89 4.06
N TRP A 167 13.28 -3.60 3.20
CA TRP A 167 13.58 -4.97 2.77
C TRP A 167 14.06 -5.08 1.34
N VAL A 168 13.97 -4.00 0.54
CA VAL A 168 14.48 -3.97 -0.84
C VAL A 168 15.97 -3.63 -0.83
N ARG A 169 16.79 -4.56 -1.31
CA ARG A 169 18.25 -4.40 -1.44
C ARG A 169 18.69 -3.97 -2.83
N GLY A 170 17.98 -4.44 -3.86
CA GLY A 170 18.30 -4.11 -5.24
C GLY A 170 17.07 -4.22 -6.14
N LEU A 171 17.12 -3.51 -7.27
CA LEU A 171 16.07 -3.51 -8.29
C LEU A 171 16.70 -3.56 -9.68
N THR A 172 16.05 -4.28 -10.59
CA THR A 172 16.20 -4.06 -12.03
C THR A 172 14.96 -3.32 -12.50
N VAL A 173 15.15 -2.17 -13.12
CA VAL A 173 14.08 -1.24 -13.52
C VAL A 173 14.21 -0.90 -14.99
N VAL A 174 13.10 -0.91 -15.72
CA VAL A 174 13.00 -0.40 -17.08
C VAL A 174 12.47 1.04 -17.03
N LEU A 175 13.22 1.97 -17.60
CA LEU A 175 12.84 3.38 -17.70
C LEU A 175 11.80 3.60 -18.81
N PRO A 176 11.10 4.75 -18.81
CA PRO A 176 10.18 5.12 -19.90
C PRO A 176 10.79 5.07 -21.29
N THR A 177 12.09 5.33 -21.42
CA THR A 177 12.87 5.26 -22.68
C THR A 177 13.16 3.83 -23.13
N GLY A 178 12.90 2.82 -22.29
CA GLY A 178 13.26 1.41 -22.53
C GLY A 178 14.69 1.05 -22.12
N GLU A 179 15.43 1.97 -21.47
CA GLU A 179 16.72 1.65 -20.85
C GLU A 179 16.52 0.82 -19.60
N VAL A 180 17.45 -0.11 -19.35
CA VAL A 180 17.42 -1.00 -18.18
C VAL A 180 18.47 -0.53 -17.18
N LEU A 181 18.07 -0.33 -15.93
CA LEU A 181 18.94 0.02 -14.82
C LEU A 181 19.01 -1.10 -13.80
N GLU A 182 20.22 -1.41 -13.34
CA GLU A 182 20.45 -2.26 -12.16
C GLU A 182 20.87 -1.37 -11.00
N LEU A 183 20.11 -1.41 -9.90
CA LEU A 183 20.24 -0.52 -8.77
C LEU A 183 20.40 -1.32 -7.47
N GLY A 184 21.37 -0.95 -6.63
CA GLY A 184 21.64 -1.67 -5.38
C GLY A 184 22.27 -3.03 -5.59
N GLY A 185 21.78 -4.07 -4.90
CA GLY A 185 22.29 -5.45 -4.96
C GLY A 185 22.28 -6.13 -3.60
N LYS A 186 23.10 -7.18 -3.42
CA LYS A 186 23.11 -7.98 -2.19
C LYS A 186 23.88 -7.36 -1.02
N VAL A 187 24.51 -6.21 -1.24
CA VAL A 187 25.33 -5.52 -0.23
C VAL A 187 24.47 -4.92 0.88
N VAL A 188 25.01 -4.90 2.11
CA VAL A 188 24.33 -4.31 3.28
C VAL A 188 24.50 -2.79 3.33
N LYS A 189 25.63 -2.27 2.86
CA LYS A 189 25.96 -0.84 2.88
C LYS A 189 26.27 -0.36 1.47
N ASN A 190 25.73 0.79 1.10
CA ASN A 190 26.08 1.49 -0.13
C ASN A 190 26.04 3.00 0.10
N SER A 191 27.17 3.66 -0.10
CA SER A 191 27.32 5.14 -0.04
C SER A 191 27.88 5.71 -1.35
N SER A 192 27.74 4.95 -2.47
CA SER A 192 28.29 5.30 -3.78
C SER A 192 27.30 6.16 -4.57
N GLY A 193 27.13 7.42 -4.18
CA GLY A 193 26.23 8.38 -4.82
C GLY A 193 24.83 8.40 -4.20
N TYR A 194 23.86 8.96 -4.93
CA TYR A 194 22.46 9.00 -4.52
C TYR A 194 21.82 7.61 -4.60
N ASP A 195 20.99 7.26 -3.64
CA ASP A 195 20.22 6.02 -3.68
C ASP A 195 19.02 6.15 -4.64
N LEU A 196 19.28 5.90 -5.91
CA LEU A 196 18.23 5.93 -6.93
C LEU A 196 17.21 4.81 -6.73
N LYS A 197 17.60 3.67 -6.13
CA LYS A 197 16.68 2.56 -5.84
C LYS A 197 15.48 3.05 -5.03
N ASP A 198 15.71 3.89 -4.03
CA ASP A 198 14.65 4.38 -3.16
C ASP A 198 13.69 5.39 -3.82
N LEU A 199 14.04 5.92 -4.99
CA LEU A 199 13.11 6.71 -5.79
C LEU A 199 12.02 5.83 -6.46
N PHE A 200 12.35 4.59 -6.79
CA PHE A 200 11.40 3.66 -7.42
C PHE A 200 10.48 2.99 -6.41
N VAL A 201 10.94 2.79 -5.18
CA VAL A 201 10.09 2.26 -4.09
C VAL A 201 9.07 3.31 -3.68
N GLY A 202 7.78 3.00 -3.83
CA GLY A 202 6.68 3.95 -3.58
C GLY A 202 6.43 4.93 -4.73
N SER A 203 7.01 4.69 -5.93
CA SER A 203 6.77 5.53 -7.11
C SER A 203 5.47 5.21 -7.86
N GLU A 204 4.76 4.19 -7.48
CA GLU A 204 3.51 3.73 -8.10
C GLU A 204 3.62 3.50 -9.61
N GLY A 205 4.80 3.02 -10.07
CA GLY A 205 5.07 2.78 -11.48
C GLY A 205 5.11 4.04 -12.35
N THR A 206 5.34 5.22 -11.76
CA THR A 206 5.41 6.48 -12.51
C THR A 206 6.82 6.85 -12.97
N LEU A 207 7.87 6.30 -12.34
CA LEU A 207 9.28 6.61 -12.65
C LEU A 207 9.95 5.53 -13.50
N GLY A 208 9.51 4.28 -13.36
CA GLY A 208 10.04 3.12 -14.07
C GLY A 208 9.25 1.87 -13.72
N ILE A 209 9.49 0.78 -14.45
CA ILE A 209 8.84 -0.51 -14.29
C ILE A 209 9.82 -1.49 -13.68
N ILE A 210 9.51 -2.00 -12.49
CA ILE A 210 10.32 -2.98 -11.78
C ILE A 210 10.18 -4.33 -12.48
N THR A 211 11.29 -4.95 -12.87
CA THR A 211 11.33 -6.26 -13.54
C THR A 211 12.03 -7.33 -12.72
N GLN A 212 12.86 -6.95 -11.75
CA GLN A 212 13.43 -7.84 -10.75
C GLN A 212 13.63 -7.08 -9.43
N ALA A 213 13.54 -7.80 -8.32
CA ALA A 213 13.82 -7.27 -6.99
C ALA A 213 14.70 -8.25 -6.19
N THR A 214 15.75 -7.73 -5.57
CA THR A 214 16.54 -8.45 -4.56
C THR A 214 16.06 -8.00 -3.18
N LEU A 215 15.50 -8.94 -2.43
CA LEU A 215 14.87 -8.73 -1.14
C LEU A 215 15.77 -9.27 -0.02
N ARG A 216 15.82 -8.55 1.10
CA ARG A 216 16.45 -9.02 2.33
C ARG A 216 15.57 -10.05 3.02
N LEU A 217 16.20 -11.05 3.63
CA LEU A 217 15.55 -12.04 4.49
C LEU A 217 16.19 -12.02 5.88
N ILE A 218 15.49 -12.63 6.84
CA ILE A 218 16.01 -13.00 8.16
C ILE A 218 15.72 -14.47 8.46
N ARG A 219 16.20 -14.98 9.56
CA ARG A 219 15.80 -16.31 10.05
C ARG A 219 14.34 -16.26 10.52
N LYS A 220 13.60 -17.36 10.23
CA LYS A 220 12.22 -17.49 10.70
C LYS A 220 12.20 -17.49 12.23
N PRO A 221 11.31 -16.70 12.87
CA PRO A 221 11.10 -16.78 14.31
C PRO A 221 10.73 -18.20 14.73
N GLY A 222 11.27 -18.64 15.88
CA GLY A 222 11.03 -19.99 16.41
C GLY A 222 9.69 -20.10 17.15
N ALA A 223 9.13 -19.00 17.61
CA ALA A 223 7.84 -18.92 18.29
C ALA A 223 7.10 -17.63 17.97
N VAL A 224 5.78 -17.72 17.94
CA VAL A 224 4.85 -16.60 17.77
C VAL A 224 3.71 -16.77 18.78
N VAL A 225 3.32 -15.69 19.45
CA VAL A 225 2.16 -15.65 20.37
C VAL A 225 1.42 -14.35 20.14
N SER A 226 0.09 -14.42 20.13
CA SER A 226 -0.75 -13.21 20.07
C SER A 226 -1.57 -13.05 21.33
N LEU A 227 -1.85 -11.79 21.68
CA LEU A 227 -2.74 -11.41 22.76
C LEU A 227 -3.94 -10.68 22.16
N LEU A 228 -5.14 -11.17 22.43
CA LEU A 228 -6.37 -10.40 22.22
C LEU A 228 -6.73 -9.74 23.56
N VAL A 229 -6.70 -8.41 23.56
CA VAL A 229 -6.87 -7.60 24.78
C VAL A 229 -8.15 -6.77 24.65
N PRO A 230 -9.24 -7.18 25.31
CA PRO A 230 -10.51 -6.47 25.30
C PRO A 230 -10.49 -5.24 26.23
N PHE A 231 -11.12 -4.15 25.77
CA PHE A 231 -11.27 -2.90 26.53
C PHE A 231 -12.72 -2.44 26.58
N PRO A 232 -13.14 -1.79 27.68
CA PRO A 232 -14.51 -1.30 27.81
C PRO A 232 -14.84 -0.12 26.88
N THR A 233 -13.84 0.58 26.32
CA THR A 233 -14.02 1.65 25.35
C THR A 233 -12.84 1.72 24.40
N LEU A 234 -13.08 2.19 23.15
CA LEU A 234 -12.05 2.44 22.16
C LEU A 234 -10.97 3.42 22.68
N GLN A 235 -11.39 4.45 23.40
CA GLN A 235 -10.47 5.44 23.96
C GLN A 235 -9.43 4.80 24.87
N LYS A 236 -9.84 3.91 25.80
CA LYS A 236 -8.91 3.20 26.69
C LYS A 236 -7.95 2.28 25.93
N ALA A 237 -8.43 1.59 24.91
CA ALA A 237 -7.59 0.75 24.07
C ALA A 237 -6.48 1.59 23.42
N ILE A 238 -6.85 2.71 22.79
CA ILE A 238 -5.88 3.59 22.09
C ILE A 238 -4.96 4.32 23.07
N ASP A 239 -5.43 4.74 24.23
CA ASP A 239 -4.62 5.40 25.27
C ASP A 239 -3.52 4.48 25.84
N THR A 240 -3.69 3.16 25.73
CA THR A 240 -2.70 2.16 26.16
C THR A 240 -1.54 2.02 25.16
N VAL A 241 -1.75 2.29 23.88
CA VAL A 241 -0.76 2.04 22.81
C VAL A 241 0.57 2.77 23.03
N PRO A 242 0.62 4.06 23.41
CA PRO A 242 1.89 4.74 23.67
C PRO A 242 2.73 4.08 24.76
N ALA A 243 2.09 3.55 25.81
CA ALA A 243 2.77 2.85 26.88
C ALA A 243 3.34 1.50 26.39
N ILE A 244 2.59 0.76 25.56
CA ILE A 244 3.07 -0.48 24.92
C ILE A 244 4.30 -0.17 24.05
N VAL A 245 4.22 0.84 23.20
CA VAL A 245 5.33 1.23 22.29
C VAL A 245 6.57 1.68 23.05
N ALA A 246 6.39 2.33 24.20
CA ALA A 246 7.49 2.77 25.06
C ALA A 246 8.05 1.65 25.95
N SER A 247 7.42 0.49 26.01
CA SER A 247 7.88 -0.65 26.81
C SER A 247 9.20 -1.22 26.25
N GLN A 248 9.89 -2.02 27.06
CA GLN A 248 11.13 -2.70 26.62
C GLN A 248 10.86 -3.81 25.60
N SER A 249 9.62 -4.26 25.49
CA SER A 249 9.20 -5.38 24.63
C SER A 249 8.23 -4.89 23.58
N LEU A 250 8.75 -4.37 22.47
CA LEU A 250 7.94 -3.91 21.36
C LEU A 250 7.25 -5.11 20.66
N PRO A 251 5.91 -5.16 20.61
CA PRO A 251 5.19 -6.17 19.85
C PRO A 251 5.54 -6.16 18.35
N THR A 252 5.38 -7.28 17.70
CA THR A 252 5.54 -7.44 16.26
C THR A 252 4.41 -6.76 15.47
N ALA A 253 3.20 -6.74 16.07
CA ALA A 253 2.04 -6.00 15.57
C ALA A 253 1.24 -5.43 16.76
N ILE A 254 0.61 -4.28 16.55
CA ILE A 254 -0.31 -3.62 17.50
C ILE A 254 -1.50 -3.11 16.69
N GLU A 255 -2.56 -3.93 16.63
CA GLU A 255 -3.78 -3.62 15.90
C GLU A 255 -4.88 -3.16 16.86
N PHE A 256 -5.66 -2.15 16.47
CA PHE A 256 -6.90 -1.84 17.18
C PHE A 256 -8.11 -2.23 16.35
N MET A 257 -9.18 -2.62 17.01
CA MET A 257 -10.41 -3.08 16.39
C MET A 257 -11.61 -2.59 17.21
N GLU A 258 -12.60 -2.00 16.54
CA GLU A 258 -13.88 -1.65 17.15
C GLU A 258 -14.82 -2.86 17.16
N ARG A 259 -15.70 -2.93 18.15
CA ARG A 259 -16.68 -4.00 18.27
C ARG A 259 -17.56 -4.15 17.02
N GLU A 260 -17.94 -3.04 16.43
CA GLU A 260 -18.78 -3.02 15.24
C GLU A 260 -18.13 -3.73 14.04
N VAL A 261 -16.82 -3.52 13.83
CA VAL A 261 -16.06 -4.22 12.79
C VAL A 261 -15.95 -5.73 13.08
N ILE A 262 -15.79 -6.09 14.36
CA ILE A 262 -15.77 -7.49 14.77
C ILE A 262 -17.13 -8.16 14.51
N LEU A 263 -18.25 -7.48 14.78
CA LEU A 263 -19.58 -8.01 14.48
C LEU A 263 -19.80 -8.26 12.99
N ASP A 264 -19.29 -7.41 12.12
CA ASP A 264 -19.29 -7.66 10.68
C ASP A 264 -18.48 -8.90 10.32
N ALA A 265 -17.28 -9.04 10.89
CA ALA A 265 -16.42 -10.20 10.66
C ALA A 265 -17.04 -11.50 11.20
N GLU A 266 -17.66 -11.46 12.38
CA GLU A 266 -18.39 -12.61 12.95
C GLU A 266 -19.51 -13.08 12.00
N LYS A 267 -20.28 -12.13 11.46
CA LYS A 267 -21.35 -12.42 10.50
C LYS A 267 -20.80 -12.98 9.18
N TYR A 268 -19.71 -12.37 8.66
CA TYR A 268 -19.10 -12.78 7.40
C TYR A 268 -18.48 -14.18 7.48
N LEU A 269 -17.78 -14.48 8.57
CA LEU A 269 -17.06 -15.75 8.76
C LEU A 269 -17.93 -16.85 9.37
N GLY A 270 -19.11 -16.53 9.93
CA GLY A 270 -19.93 -17.46 10.68
C GLY A 270 -19.28 -17.96 12.00
N LYS A 271 -18.37 -17.18 12.57
CA LYS A 271 -17.62 -17.49 13.81
C LYS A 271 -17.82 -16.37 14.81
N ARG A 272 -17.56 -16.65 16.09
CA ARG A 272 -17.64 -15.65 17.17
C ARG A 272 -16.26 -15.39 17.77
N PHE A 273 -16.00 -14.15 18.13
CA PHE A 273 -14.84 -13.76 18.93
C PHE A 273 -14.98 -14.26 20.36
N PRO A 274 -13.87 -14.54 21.05
CA PRO A 274 -13.89 -15.07 22.42
C PRO A 274 -14.60 -14.14 23.41
N ASP A 275 -14.38 -12.83 23.30
CA ASP A 275 -15.08 -11.82 24.11
C ASP A 275 -16.26 -11.23 23.34
N GLN A 276 -17.42 -11.09 24.03
CA GLN A 276 -18.66 -10.59 23.44
C GLN A 276 -19.16 -9.27 24.07
N ASN A 277 -18.43 -8.74 25.07
CA ASN A 277 -18.93 -7.65 25.91
C ASN A 277 -18.14 -6.33 25.75
N SER A 278 -16.93 -6.39 25.27
CA SER A 278 -16.05 -5.22 25.16
C SER A 278 -16.34 -4.42 23.89
N GLU A 279 -16.12 -3.10 23.97
CA GLU A 279 -16.38 -2.15 22.86
C GLU A 279 -15.22 -2.03 21.89
N ALA A 280 -14.00 -2.36 22.33
CA ALA A 280 -12.80 -2.31 21.53
C ALA A 280 -11.76 -3.32 21.98
N TYR A 281 -10.81 -3.60 21.09
CA TYR A 281 -9.77 -4.58 21.30
C TYR A 281 -8.44 -4.09 20.79
N LEU A 282 -7.36 -4.47 21.48
CA LEU A 282 -6.03 -4.53 20.90
C LEU A 282 -5.69 -5.98 20.55
N LEU A 283 -5.13 -6.19 19.38
CA LEU A 283 -4.54 -7.45 18.96
C LEU A 283 -3.04 -7.25 18.85
N LEU A 284 -2.29 -7.88 19.75
CA LEU A 284 -0.84 -7.74 19.85
C LEU A 284 -0.20 -9.05 19.38
N LYS A 285 0.86 -8.98 18.59
CA LYS A 285 1.66 -10.13 18.18
C LYS A 285 3.07 -10.01 18.72
N PHE A 286 3.63 -11.10 19.16
CA PHE A 286 5.02 -11.23 19.59
C PHE A 286 5.67 -12.39 18.86
N ASP A 287 6.90 -12.21 18.43
CA ASP A 287 7.72 -13.25 17.85
C ASP A 287 9.15 -13.20 18.41
N GLY A 288 9.80 -14.36 18.48
CA GLY A 288 11.13 -14.52 19.02
C GLY A 288 11.76 -15.87 18.68
N ALA A 289 12.98 -16.12 19.18
CA ALA A 289 13.71 -17.35 18.89
C ALA A 289 13.14 -18.57 19.61
N SER A 290 12.44 -18.37 20.74
CA SER A 290 11.81 -19.46 21.52
C SER A 290 10.56 -18.98 22.24
N LEU A 291 9.70 -19.92 22.64
CA LEU A 291 8.49 -19.62 23.41
C LEU A 291 8.84 -18.89 24.72
N GLU A 292 9.89 -19.29 25.41
CA GLU A 292 10.35 -18.65 26.67
C GLU A 292 10.74 -17.18 26.45
N GLU A 293 11.39 -16.85 25.33
CA GLU A 293 11.73 -15.48 24.95
C GLU A 293 10.45 -14.66 24.71
N VAL A 294 9.51 -15.22 23.97
CA VAL A 294 8.23 -14.59 23.66
C VAL A 294 7.39 -14.39 24.91
N GLU A 295 7.34 -15.37 25.83
CA GLU A 295 6.65 -15.22 27.13
C GLU A 295 7.24 -14.09 27.98
N ARG A 296 8.56 -14.01 28.06
CA ARG A 296 9.24 -12.88 28.77
C ARG A 296 8.95 -11.54 28.13
N ALA A 297 8.70 -11.50 26.80
CA ALA A 297 8.39 -10.28 26.09
C ALA A 297 6.94 -9.85 26.31
N TYR A 298 5.97 -10.76 26.22
CA TYR A 298 4.56 -10.36 26.28
C TYR A 298 4.04 -10.19 27.71
N ALA A 299 4.57 -10.91 28.73
CA ALA A 299 4.00 -10.88 30.08
C ALA A 299 3.96 -9.46 30.68
N PRO A 300 5.05 -8.64 30.63
CA PRO A 300 4.99 -7.26 31.12
C PRO A 300 4.01 -6.38 30.35
N VAL A 301 3.80 -6.66 29.04
CA VAL A 301 2.85 -5.91 28.21
C VAL A 301 1.41 -6.30 28.55
N ALA A 302 1.15 -7.58 28.86
CA ALA A 302 -0.14 -8.03 29.35
C ALA A 302 -0.51 -7.33 30.67
N ASP A 303 0.41 -7.30 31.64
CA ASP A 303 0.21 -6.60 32.91
C ASP A 303 -0.06 -5.10 32.68
N LEU A 304 0.72 -4.46 31.82
CA LEU A 304 0.54 -3.06 31.45
C LEU A 304 -0.85 -2.79 30.84
N CYS A 305 -1.37 -3.69 29.99
CA CYS A 305 -2.71 -3.54 29.44
C CYS A 305 -3.79 -3.62 30.56
N LEU A 306 -3.64 -4.51 31.51
CA LEU A 306 -4.55 -4.62 32.66
C LEU A 306 -4.49 -3.37 33.55
N GLU A 307 -3.31 -2.85 33.83
CA GLU A 307 -3.11 -1.59 34.55
C GLU A 307 -3.78 -0.39 33.88
N HIS A 308 -3.83 -0.38 32.51
CA HIS A 308 -4.49 0.65 31.72
C HIS A 308 -5.99 0.39 31.51
N GLY A 309 -6.55 -0.64 32.13
CA GLY A 309 -7.98 -0.87 32.19
C GLY A 309 -8.52 -1.81 31.12
N ALA A 310 -7.69 -2.69 30.58
CA ALA A 310 -8.16 -3.87 29.85
C ALA A 310 -9.00 -4.75 30.81
N THR A 311 -10.02 -5.40 30.28
CA THR A 311 -10.90 -6.29 31.06
C THR A 311 -10.32 -7.68 31.20
N ASP A 312 -9.49 -8.10 30.25
CA ASP A 312 -8.83 -9.41 30.21
C ASP A 312 -7.64 -9.38 29.23
N VAL A 313 -6.83 -10.45 29.21
CA VAL A 313 -5.79 -10.71 28.22
C VAL A 313 -5.90 -12.17 27.77
N LEU A 314 -6.40 -12.40 26.58
CA LEU A 314 -6.61 -13.71 26.00
C LEU A 314 -5.40 -14.11 25.16
N ILE A 315 -4.71 -15.18 25.55
CA ILE A 315 -3.47 -15.63 24.92
C ILE A 315 -3.78 -16.63 23.81
N SER A 316 -3.27 -16.39 22.61
CA SER A 316 -3.29 -17.29 21.46
C SER A 316 -1.88 -17.83 21.23
N ASP A 317 -1.63 -19.02 21.76
CA ASP A 317 -0.33 -19.72 21.80
C ASP A 317 -0.29 -20.99 20.95
N THR A 318 -1.37 -21.27 20.21
CA THR A 318 -1.48 -22.39 19.27
C THR A 318 -1.72 -21.87 17.87
N GLU A 319 -1.19 -22.57 16.85
CA GLU A 319 -1.35 -22.23 15.44
C GLU A 319 -2.83 -22.05 15.06
N GLU A 320 -3.72 -22.93 15.52
CA GLU A 320 -5.14 -22.83 15.25
C GLU A 320 -5.78 -21.54 15.79
N ARG A 321 -5.40 -21.11 17.01
CA ARG A 321 -5.89 -19.86 17.61
C ARG A 321 -5.30 -18.63 16.89
N GLU A 322 -4.02 -18.69 16.56
CA GLU A 322 -3.34 -17.65 15.76
C GLU A 322 -4.05 -17.47 14.42
N ASP A 323 -4.23 -18.55 13.64
CA ASP A 323 -4.88 -18.51 12.33
C ASP A 323 -6.33 -18.01 12.44
N SER A 324 -7.05 -18.43 13.49
CA SER A 324 -8.43 -17.99 13.68
C SER A 324 -8.53 -16.48 13.93
N ILE A 325 -7.67 -15.92 14.78
CA ILE A 325 -7.78 -14.50 15.18
C ILE A 325 -7.25 -13.56 14.09
N TRP A 326 -6.13 -13.92 13.46
CA TRP A 326 -5.57 -13.13 12.36
C TRP A 326 -6.34 -13.30 11.06
N GLY A 327 -6.93 -14.48 10.84
CA GLY A 327 -7.87 -14.70 9.74
C GLY A 327 -9.11 -13.83 9.87
N ALA A 328 -9.63 -13.65 11.09
CA ALA A 328 -10.73 -12.73 11.33
C ALA A 328 -10.31 -11.26 11.09
N ARG A 329 -9.12 -10.84 11.57
CA ARG A 329 -8.58 -9.51 11.29
C ARG A 329 -8.38 -9.25 9.77
N GLY A 330 -7.89 -10.25 9.05
CA GLY A 330 -7.72 -10.18 7.60
C GLY A 330 -9.02 -10.05 6.82
N ALA A 331 -10.14 -10.53 7.36
CA ALA A 331 -11.44 -10.48 6.71
C ALA A 331 -12.21 -9.15 6.90
N PHE A 332 -11.69 -8.19 7.67
CA PHE A 332 -12.44 -6.98 8.03
C PHE A 332 -12.87 -6.15 6.82
N LEU A 333 -12.01 -5.94 5.84
CA LEU A 333 -12.37 -5.20 4.63
C LEU A 333 -13.56 -5.85 3.91
N GLU A 334 -13.50 -7.15 3.66
CA GLU A 334 -14.56 -7.87 2.97
C GLU A 334 -15.85 -7.95 3.81
N ALA A 335 -15.72 -8.07 5.12
CA ALA A 335 -16.86 -8.04 6.04
C ALA A 335 -17.58 -6.67 6.02
N ILE A 336 -16.82 -5.57 6.01
CA ILE A 336 -17.37 -4.20 5.89
C ILE A 336 -18.01 -4.00 4.53
N LYS A 337 -17.36 -4.41 3.42
CA LYS A 337 -17.95 -4.37 2.07
C LYS A 337 -19.31 -5.09 2.05
N GLY A 338 -19.38 -6.25 2.68
CA GLY A 338 -20.62 -7.03 2.78
C GLY A 338 -21.72 -6.43 3.69
N SER A 339 -21.39 -5.42 4.50
CA SER A 339 -22.33 -4.77 5.45
C SER A 339 -23.02 -3.53 4.90
N THR A 340 -22.58 -3.01 3.75
CA THR A 340 -23.11 -1.77 3.13
C THR A 340 -23.25 -1.92 1.62
N THR A 341 -23.95 -0.98 0.97
CA THR A 341 -24.15 -0.97 -0.48
C THR A 341 -23.02 -0.31 -1.25
N GLU A 342 -22.30 0.62 -0.64
CA GLU A 342 -21.16 1.34 -1.19
C GLU A 342 -20.33 1.91 -0.03
N MET A 343 -19.04 1.96 -0.18
CA MET A 343 -18.15 2.60 0.79
C MET A 343 -16.95 3.24 0.09
N ASP A 344 -16.24 4.08 0.84
CA ASP A 344 -14.91 4.57 0.46
C ASP A 344 -14.00 4.53 1.69
N GLU A 345 -12.69 4.55 1.46
CA GLU A 345 -11.69 4.33 2.48
C GLU A 345 -10.76 5.53 2.65
N VAL A 346 -10.49 5.86 3.89
CA VAL A 346 -9.39 6.72 4.31
C VAL A 346 -8.30 5.84 4.89
N ASP A 347 -7.12 5.84 4.26
CA ASP A 347 -5.88 5.29 4.78
C ASP A 347 -4.99 6.48 5.13
N THR A 348 -4.91 6.84 6.40
CA THR A 348 -4.13 7.97 6.87
C THR A 348 -3.11 7.53 7.92
N VAL A 349 -1.98 8.24 7.99
CA VAL A 349 -0.96 8.00 9.01
C VAL A 349 -0.72 9.27 9.80
N VAL A 350 -0.57 9.12 11.11
CA VAL A 350 -0.22 10.20 12.03
C VAL A 350 0.94 9.79 12.92
N PRO A 351 1.70 10.73 13.51
CA PRO A 351 2.65 10.38 14.56
C PRO A 351 1.98 9.55 15.65
N ARG A 352 2.66 8.52 16.16
CA ARG A 352 2.11 7.59 17.18
C ARG A 352 1.44 8.31 18.35
N SER A 353 2.02 9.43 18.79
CA SER A 353 1.47 10.26 19.89
C SER A 353 0.15 10.96 19.51
N GLN A 354 -0.24 10.96 18.25
CA GLN A 354 -1.45 11.62 17.72
C GLN A 354 -2.55 10.62 17.35
N VAL A 355 -2.29 9.33 17.47
CA VAL A 355 -3.27 8.26 17.13
C VAL A 355 -4.57 8.45 17.91
N ASN A 356 -4.47 8.72 19.20
CA ASN A 356 -5.60 8.98 20.08
C ASN A 356 -6.48 10.14 19.55
N GLU A 357 -5.85 11.29 19.25
CA GLU A 357 -6.58 12.47 18.76
C GLU A 357 -7.22 12.22 17.41
N MET A 358 -6.56 11.44 16.53
CA MET A 358 -7.09 11.10 15.22
C MET A 358 -8.26 10.12 15.29
N VAL A 359 -8.15 9.05 16.09
CA VAL A 359 -9.24 8.08 16.28
C VAL A 359 -10.45 8.75 16.91
N ALA A 360 -10.27 9.58 17.94
CA ALA A 360 -11.36 10.37 18.56
C ALA A 360 -12.00 11.38 17.60
N TYR A 361 -11.40 11.66 16.45
CA TYR A 361 -11.96 12.56 15.45
C TYR A 361 -12.97 11.87 14.53
N PHE A 362 -12.86 10.56 14.26
CA PHE A 362 -13.76 9.83 13.37
C PHE A 362 -15.25 9.91 13.81
N PRO A 363 -15.62 9.67 15.08
CA PRO A 363 -16.99 9.85 15.52
C PRO A 363 -17.53 11.27 15.35
N ARG A 364 -16.68 12.30 15.50
CA ARG A 364 -17.06 13.70 15.28
C ARG A 364 -17.36 13.98 13.80
N VAL A 365 -16.58 13.38 12.89
CA VAL A 365 -16.83 13.46 11.45
C VAL A 365 -18.10 12.72 11.09
N SER A 366 -18.33 11.52 11.64
CA SER A 366 -19.55 10.74 11.48
C SER A 366 -20.79 11.58 11.79
N VAL A 367 -20.85 12.17 12.99
CA VAL A 367 -21.97 13.04 13.41
C VAL A 367 -22.10 14.28 12.53
N LYS A 368 -20.98 14.98 12.25
CA LYS A 368 -20.99 16.25 11.51
C LYS A 368 -21.50 16.09 10.08
N TYR A 369 -21.12 15.03 9.40
CA TYR A 369 -21.47 14.80 8.00
C TYR A 369 -22.61 13.81 7.81
N GLY A 370 -23.10 13.19 8.89
CA GLY A 370 -24.17 12.19 8.86
C GLY A 370 -23.78 10.98 8.03
N LEU A 371 -22.55 10.48 8.20
CA LEU A 371 -22.01 9.28 7.59
C LEU A 371 -21.71 8.27 8.67
N HIS A 372 -21.99 7.02 8.41
CA HIS A 372 -21.53 5.92 9.26
C HIS A 372 -20.05 5.67 8.96
N ILE A 373 -19.21 5.63 10.01
CA ILE A 373 -17.76 5.44 9.88
C ILE A 373 -17.36 4.30 10.80
N LYS A 374 -16.74 3.26 10.23
CA LYS A 374 -16.10 2.15 10.96
C LYS A 374 -14.60 2.30 10.88
N SER A 375 -13.87 1.98 11.93
CA SER A 375 -12.42 2.10 11.92
C SER A 375 -11.71 0.89 12.56
N PHE A 376 -10.54 0.59 12.03
CA PHE A 376 -9.54 -0.31 12.57
C PHE A 376 -8.17 0.11 12.04
N GLY A 377 -7.07 -0.49 12.52
CA GLY A 377 -5.77 -0.17 11.92
C GLY A 377 -4.58 -0.51 12.80
N HIS A 378 -3.44 -0.06 12.31
CA HIS A 378 -2.13 -0.34 12.87
C HIS A 378 -1.79 0.73 13.92
N ALA A 379 -2.32 0.58 15.14
CA ALA A 379 -2.14 1.57 16.20
C ALA A 379 -0.66 1.76 16.58
N GLY A 380 0.16 0.72 16.40
CA GLY A 380 1.57 0.73 16.77
C GLY A 380 2.46 1.61 15.89
N ASP A 381 2.07 1.89 14.65
CA ASP A 381 2.83 2.73 13.71
C ASP A 381 2.10 4.00 13.28
N GLY A 382 0.82 4.12 13.69
CA GLY A 382 0.01 5.31 13.43
C GLY A 382 -0.78 5.28 12.14
N ASN A 383 -0.82 4.15 11.44
CA ASN A 383 -1.61 3.99 10.23
C ASN A 383 -3.04 3.56 10.58
N LEU A 384 -4.00 4.36 10.16
CA LEU A 384 -5.40 4.27 10.56
C LEU A 384 -6.30 4.17 9.32
N HIS A 385 -7.18 3.16 9.32
CA HIS A 385 -8.19 2.99 8.28
C HIS A 385 -9.56 3.39 8.81
N ALA A 386 -10.26 4.23 8.05
CA ALA A 386 -11.64 4.61 8.32
C ALA A 386 -12.48 4.38 7.07
N TYR A 387 -13.54 3.61 7.21
CA TYR A 387 -14.46 3.25 6.14
C TYR A 387 -15.73 4.08 6.28
N LEU A 388 -16.02 4.89 5.26
CA LEU A 388 -17.20 5.75 5.21
C LEU A 388 -18.27 5.02 4.41
N LEU A 389 -19.37 4.66 5.04
CA LEU A 389 -20.40 3.80 4.50
C LEU A 389 -21.57 4.59 3.93
N ARG A 390 -22.13 4.11 2.83
CA ARG A 390 -23.30 4.70 2.19
C ARG A 390 -24.59 4.34 2.89
N ASP A 391 -24.71 3.10 3.33
CA ASP A 391 -25.92 2.52 3.93
C ASP A 391 -27.19 2.90 3.14
N ASP A 392 -28.17 3.60 3.76
CA ASP A 392 -29.44 3.98 3.15
C ASP A 392 -29.41 5.34 2.42
N LEU A 393 -28.25 6.01 2.34
CA LEU A 393 -28.14 7.31 1.65
C LEU A 393 -28.32 7.14 0.14
N SER A 394 -28.90 8.16 -0.51
CA SER A 394 -28.86 8.23 -1.97
C SER A 394 -27.41 8.41 -2.46
N GLU A 395 -27.10 7.91 -3.66
CA GLU A 395 -25.75 8.01 -4.23
C GLU A 395 -25.24 9.46 -4.26
N GLY A 396 -26.06 10.40 -4.75
CA GLY A 396 -25.66 11.81 -4.85
C GLY A 396 -25.42 12.47 -3.47
N GLU A 397 -26.18 12.07 -2.44
CA GLU A 397 -25.99 12.56 -1.09
C GLU A 397 -24.74 11.96 -0.45
N PHE A 398 -24.54 10.66 -0.62
CA PHE A 398 -23.33 9.97 -0.17
C PHE A 398 -22.07 10.60 -0.76
N ARG A 399 -21.99 10.74 -2.10
CA ARG A 399 -20.83 11.33 -2.78
C ARG A 399 -20.50 12.75 -2.27
N ARG A 400 -21.52 13.58 -2.06
CA ARG A 400 -21.33 14.93 -1.54
C ARG A 400 -20.80 14.94 -0.10
N ARG A 401 -21.38 14.12 0.78
CA ARG A 401 -20.98 14.01 2.19
C ARG A 401 -19.59 13.39 2.31
N LEU A 402 -19.32 12.34 1.53
CA LEU A 402 -18.05 11.63 1.45
C LEU A 402 -16.89 12.59 1.14
N ALA A 403 -17.00 13.38 0.06
CA ALA A 403 -15.94 14.29 -0.33
C ALA A 403 -15.61 15.30 0.79
N ALA A 404 -16.63 15.83 1.48
CA ALA A 404 -16.44 16.78 2.57
C ALA A 404 -15.85 16.11 3.83
N ALA A 405 -16.26 14.88 4.14
CA ALA A 405 -15.75 14.12 5.27
C ALA A 405 -14.27 13.71 5.06
N MET A 406 -13.94 13.18 3.88
CA MET A 406 -12.56 12.82 3.52
C MET A 406 -11.61 14.03 3.57
N GLU A 407 -12.05 15.19 3.04
CA GLU A 407 -11.26 16.41 3.12
C GLU A 407 -11.01 16.84 4.58
N ALA A 408 -12.02 16.72 5.43
CA ALA A 408 -11.89 17.04 6.86
C ALA A 408 -10.92 16.10 7.58
N ILE A 409 -10.99 14.80 7.28
CA ILE A 409 -10.13 13.77 7.87
C ILE A 409 -8.65 13.99 7.44
N TYR A 410 -8.38 14.14 6.14
CA TYR A 410 -7.02 14.36 5.64
C TYR A 410 -6.43 15.70 6.12
N LYS A 411 -7.25 16.75 6.19
CA LYS A 411 -6.82 18.03 6.78
C LYS A 411 -6.46 17.89 8.26
N LYS A 412 -7.25 17.11 9.01
CA LYS A 412 -6.96 16.83 10.43
C LYS A 412 -5.65 16.05 10.55
N ALA A 413 -5.46 14.98 9.78
CA ALA A 413 -4.23 14.18 9.79
C ALA A 413 -2.99 15.04 9.48
N SER A 414 -3.04 15.85 8.43
CA SER A 414 -1.96 16.79 8.09
C SER A 414 -1.69 17.80 9.21
N GLY A 415 -2.75 18.33 9.84
CA GLY A 415 -2.63 19.24 10.99
C GLY A 415 -1.99 18.61 12.24
N LEU A 416 -2.03 17.30 12.35
CA LEU A 416 -1.37 16.52 13.39
C LEU A 416 0.07 16.10 13.00
N GLY A 417 0.59 16.55 11.85
CA GLY A 417 1.90 16.16 11.32
C GLY A 417 1.90 14.83 10.58
N GLY A 418 0.73 14.34 10.18
CA GLY A 418 0.55 13.11 9.41
C GLY A 418 0.42 13.33 7.90
N PHE A 419 0.08 12.24 7.18
CA PHE A 419 -0.01 12.20 5.72
C PHE A 419 -1.32 11.54 5.25
N VAL A 420 -1.65 11.78 3.98
CA VAL A 420 -2.89 11.30 3.33
C VAL A 420 -2.86 9.83 2.91
N SER A 421 -1.74 9.17 3.05
CA SER A 421 -1.62 7.72 2.84
C SER A 421 -0.55 7.15 3.78
N GLY A 422 -0.90 6.08 4.48
CA GLY A 422 0.02 5.28 5.27
C GLY A 422 0.69 4.20 4.43
N GLU A 423 -0.09 3.48 3.62
CA GLU A 423 0.40 2.31 2.90
C GLU A 423 -0.18 2.11 1.49
N HIS A 424 -1.40 2.63 1.18
CA HIS A 424 -2.06 2.34 -0.10
C HIS A 424 -1.50 3.12 -1.28
N GLY A 425 -0.75 4.21 -1.03
CA GLY A 425 -0.29 5.14 -2.04
C GLY A 425 -1.28 6.27 -2.33
N ILE A 426 -1.00 7.04 -3.36
CA ILE A 426 -1.77 8.20 -3.78
C ILE A 426 -2.64 7.90 -5.00
N GLY A 427 -2.06 7.25 -6.00
CA GLY A 427 -2.71 6.88 -7.24
C GLY A 427 -3.44 8.02 -7.92
N LEU A 428 -4.68 7.73 -8.32
CA LEU A 428 -5.64 8.68 -8.88
C LEU A 428 -6.49 9.33 -7.79
N VAL A 429 -6.92 8.53 -6.80
CA VAL A 429 -7.99 8.90 -5.85
C VAL A 429 -7.52 9.90 -4.80
N LYS A 430 -6.32 9.72 -4.24
CA LYS A 430 -5.81 10.58 -3.17
C LYS A 430 -5.03 11.81 -3.67
N ARG A 431 -4.79 11.90 -4.98
CA ARG A 431 -4.06 13.02 -5.60
C ARG A 431 -4.58 14.41 -5.19
N PRO A 432 -5.89 14.70 -5.20
CA PRO A 432 -6.38 16.03 -4.79
C PRO A 432 -6.05 16.37 -3.33
N TYR A 433 -6.00 15.37 -2.46
CA TYR A 433 -5.68 15.56 -1.04
C TYR A 433 -4.16 15.74 -0.83
N LEU A 434 -3.32 15.00 -1.55
CA LEU A 434 -1.87 15.21 -1.55
C LEU A 434 -1.53 16.67 -1.89
N LEU A 435 -2.10 17.19 -2.98
CA LEU A 435 -1.83 18.55 -3.45
C LEU A 435 -2.28 19.63 -2.47
N LYS A 436 -3.33 19.36 -1.67
CA LYS A 436 -3.86 20.31 -0.67
C LYS A 436 -3.07 20.29 0.66
N THR A 437 -2.43 19.17 0.99
CA THR A 437 -1.83 18.95 2.33
C THR A 437 -0.32 18.93 2.33
N THR A 438 0.31 18.80 1.17
CA THR A 438 1.78 18.72 1.04
C THR A 438 2.35 20.09 0.68
N ASP A 439 3.54 20.40 1.20
CA ASP A 439 4.26 21.63 0.84
C ASP A 439 4.40 21.77 -0.68
N PRO A 440 4.00 22.92 -1.27
CA PRO A 440 4.08 23.10 -2.72
C PRO A 440 5.48 22.93 -3.31
N THR A 441 6.53 23.22 -2.53
CA THR A 441 7.92 23.00 -2.96
C THR A 441 8.23 21.53 -3.08
N ALA A 442 7.77 20.72 -2.11
CA ALA A 442 7.92 19.27 -2.17
C ALA A 442 7.19 18.67 -3.38
N VAL A 443 5.95 19.08 -3.62
CA VAL A 443 5.17 18.66 -4.81
C VAL A 443 5.90 19.01 -6.11
N ARG A 444 6.43 20.24 -6.23
CA ARG A 444 7.20 20.68 -7.40
C ARG A 444 8.47 19.86 -7.60
N LEU A 445 9.19 19.52 -6.53
CA LEU A 445 10.40 18.68 -6.62
C LEU A 445 10.06 17.24 -7.04
N MET A 446 9.02 16.63 -6.49
CA MET A 446 8.55 15.32 -6.91
C MET A 446 8.12 15.30 -8.38
N ALA A 447 7.37 16.31 -8.84
CA ALA A 447 7.02 16.47 -10.24
C ALA A 447 8.26 16.72 -11.13
N GLY A 448 9.28 17.41 -10.61
CA GLY A 448 10.57 17.58 -11.26
C GLY A 448 11.31 16.24 -11.46
N ILE A 449 11.34 15.40 -10.45
CA ILE A 449 11.90 14.05 -10.52
C ILE A 449 11.17 13.23 -11.60
N LYS A 450 9.84 13.23 -11.60
CA LYS A 450 9.03 12.57 -12.64
C LYS A 450 9.47 13.03 -14.05
N ARG A 451 9.65 14.32 -14.28
CA ARG A 451 10.07 14.85 -15.59
C ARG A 451 11.48 14.44 -16.00
N VAL A 452 12.38 14.22 -15.05
CA VAL A 452 13.74 13.71 -15.35
C VAL A 452 13.66 12.30 -15.90
N PHE A 453 12.85 11.43 -15.31
CA PHE A 453 12.70 10.04 -15.73
C PHE A 453 11.77 9.89 -16.95
N ASP A 454 10.69 10.67 -17.01
CA ASP A 454 9.64 10.56 -18.03
C ASP A 454 9.26 11.95 -18.60
N PRO A 455 10.12 12.55 -19.44
CA PRO A 455 9.88 13.89 -19.97
C PRO A 455 8.65 13.98 -20.89
N LYS A 456 8.19 12.85 -21.45
CA LYS A 456 6.99 12.79 -22.28
C LYS A 456 5.72 12.51 -21.48
N ASN A 457 5.84 12.16 -20.19
CA ASN A 457 4.74 11.76 -19.30
C ASN A 457 3.86 10.64 -19.90
N LEU A 458 4.51 9.56 -20.36
CA LEU A 458 3.85 8.42 -20.97
C LEU A 458 3.70 7.23 -20.02
N LEU A 459 4.55 7.13 -18.98
CA LEU A 459 4.49 6.05 -18.01
C LEU A 459 3.55 6.40 -16.87
N ASN A 460 2.49 5.64 -16.73
CA ASN A 460 1.43 5.78 -15.73
C ASN A 460 0.93 7.23 -15.55
N PRO A 461 0.54 7.91 -16.64
CA PRO A 461 0.15 9.32 -16.58
C PRO A 461 -1.11 9.54 -15.75
N GLY A 462 -1.24 10.75 -15.17
CA GLY A 462 -2.40 11.15 -14.36
C GLY A 462 -2.40 10.58 -12.93
N LYS A 463 -1.32 9.92 -12.49
CA LYS A 463 -1.16 9.42 -11.13
C LYS A 463 -0.23 10.32 -10.32
N VAL A 464 -0.46 10.38 -9.01
CA VAL A 464 0.30 11.17 -8.03
C VAL A 464 0.24 12.67 -8.28
N PHE A 465 0.49 13.12 -9.52
CA PHE A 465 0.51 14.53 -9.94
C PHE A 465 -0.47 14.76 -11.09
N GLU A 466 -0.93 16.00 -11.23
CA GLU A 466 -1.71 16.43 -12.40
C GLU A 466 -0.79 16.71 -13.60
N THR A 467 -1.34 16.56 -14.82
CA THR A 467 -0.60 16.86 -16.04
C THR A 467 -0.72 18.34 -16.41
N THR A 468 0.37 18.95 -16.83
CA THR A 468 0.56 20.19 -17.65
C THR A 468 -0.37 21.43 -17.53
N GLN A 469 -1.63 21.35 -17.06
CA GLN A 469 -2.48 22.54 -16.88
C GLN A 469 -2.19 23.25 -15.56
N ASP A 470 -1.83 22.54 -14.52
CA ASP A 470 -1.49 23.14 -13.22
C ASP A 470 -0.07 23.71 -13.18
N GLU A 471 0.85 23.19 -14.02
CA GLU A 471 2.19 23.77 -14.17
C GLU A 471 2.13 25.20 -14.67
N GLN A 472 1.23 25.55 -15.62
CA GLN A 472 1.08 26.91 -16.14
C GLN A 472 0.42 27.87 -15.15
N ALA A 473 -0.42 27.36 -14.24
CA ALA A 473 -1.02 28.14 -13.16
C ALA A 473 0.00 28.44 -12.06
N ASN A 474 0.85 27.46 -11.72
CA ASN A 474 1.90 27.59 -10.71
C ASN A 474 3.14 28.37 -11.21
N GLU A 475 3.51 28.28 -12.50
CA GLU A 475 4.59 29.11 -13.07
C GLU A 475 4.24 30.60 -13.06
N LYS A 476 2.97 30.96 -13.21
CA LYS A 476 2.51 32.34 -13.10
C LYS A 476 2.54 32.89 -11.68
N SER A 477 2.51 32.04 -10.65
CA SER A 477 2.61 32.45 -9.25
C SER A 477 4.01 32.35 -8.65
N ALA A 478 4.98 31.69 -9.33
CA ALA A 478 6.36 31.51 -8.90
C ALA A 478 7.35 32.41 -9.65
N VAL A 479 7.07 33.70 -9.71
CA VAL A 479 8.14 34.70 -9.93
C VAL A 479 8.91 34.81 -8.62
N ILE A 480 9.98 34.05 -8.47
CA ILE A 480 10.97 34.25 -7.41
C ILE A 480 11.59 35.62 -7.67
N PRO A 481 11.55 36.60 -6.74
CA PRO A 481 12.33 37.81 -6.88
C PRO A 481 13.81 37.42 -6.86
N THR A 482 14.50 37.68 -7.97
CA THR A 482 15.95 37.50 -8.13
C THR A 482 16.72 38.55 -7.30
N ALA A 483 16.50 38.58 -6.00
CA ALA A 483 17.17 39.51 -5.09
C ALA A 483 17.54 38.81 -3.79
N LEU A 484 18.45 37.84 -3.86
CA LEU A 484 19.21 37.36 -2.68
C LEU A 484 20.40 36.46 -3.11
N VAL A 485 21.18 36.97 -4.11
CA VAL A 485 22.57 36.52 -4.32
C VAL A 485 23.41 37.76 -4.51
N ALA A 486 23.64 38.49 -3.43
CA ALA A 486 24.74 39.43 -3.25
C ALA A 486 24.73 39.89 -1.79
N LYS A 487 25.44 39.17 -0.93
CA LYS A 487 26.37 39.69 0.10
C LYS A 487 27.07 38.54 0.77
#